data_fd51cc4c5f6aed58c983697f7fbb9355
#
_entry.id   fd51cc4c5f6aed58c983697f7fbb9355
#
_cell.length_a   1.000
_cell.length_b   1.000
_cell.length_c   1.000
_cell.angle_alpha   90.00
_cell.angle_beta   90.00
_cell.angle_gamma   90.00
#
_symmetry.space_group_name_H-M   'P 1'
#
loop_
_entity.id
_entity.type
_entity.pdbx_description
1 polymer ?
#
loop_
_entity_poly.entity_id
_entity_poly.type
_entity_poly.pdbx_seq_one_letter_code
_entity_poly.pdbx_strand_id
1 'polypeptide(L)'
;FNNYPCGMVGYKFGAKASSTDEFYIKVIGKGGHAGLPHQTIDALSIGAKIVTAMESFMSRRIDPFDSAVFSVGIFESGSAINIVADSAKISGTIRCQKDETRAYILKNMEQIVNGLCQAYGATCKIDIIHGLPVQVNDAETTEYAKKVVEQAIGKEKTFEIPQPMMGAEDFSYYA
;
A
#
# COMPACT_ATOMS: atom_id res chain seq x y z
N PHE A 1 16.79 2.81 -4.19
CA PHE A 1 18.04 3.08 -4.55
C PHE A 1 18.55 4.34 -3.85
N ASN A 2 19.56 4.17 -3.02
CA ASN A 2 20.03 5.20 -2.13
C ASN A 2 21.03 6.09 -2.88
N ASN A 3 20.84 7.40 -2.83
CA ASN A 3 21.76 8.40 -3.38
C ASN A 3 22.99 8.59 -2.49
N TYR A 4 23.51 7.51 -1.90
CA TYR A 4 24.70 7.57 -1.06
C TYR A 4 25.95 7.21 -1.85
N PRO A 5 27.08 7.87 -1.60
CA PRO A 5 28.33 7.56 -2.29
C PRO A 5 28.81 6.14 -2.01
N CYS A 6 29.49 5.52 -2.98
CA CYS A 6 30.16 4.24 -2.78
C CYS A 6 31.21 4.33 -1.67
N GLY A 7 31.36 3.26 -0.88
CA GLY A 7 32.31 3.19 0.22
C GLY A 7 31.76 3.74 1.55
N MET A 8 30.49 4.15 1.58
CA MET A 8 29.79 4.52 2.82
C MET A 8 28.82 3.39 3.26
N VAL A 9 28.60 3.29 4.56
CA VAL A 9 27.64 2.36 5.14
C VAL A 9 26.63 3.13 6.00
N GLY A 10 25.34 3.00 5.64
CA GLY A 10 24.23 3.55 6.42
C GLY A 10 23.60 2.47 7.30
N TYR A 11 23.29 2.83 8.55
CA TYR A 11 22.54 2.00 9.48
C TYR A 11 21.24 2.70 9.91
N LYS A 12 20.29 1.95 10.48
CA LYS A 12 19.02 2.48 11.01
C LYS A 12 18.60 1.66 12.22
N PHE A 13 18.29 2.32 13.33
CA PHE A 13 17.63 1.70 14.47
C PHE A 13 16.13 1.57 14.21
N GLY A 14 15.53 0.48 14.68
CA GLY A 14 14.10 0.24 14.53
C GLY A 14 13.67 0.03 13.07
N ALA A 15 12.50 0.53 12.69
CA ALA A 15 11.95 0.34 11.35
C ALA A 15 12.86 0.94 10.28
N LYS A 16 13.29 0.10 9.32
CA LYS A 16 14.19 0.47 8.21
C LYS A 16 13.52 0.37 6.85
N ALA A 17 12.74 -0.69 6.60
CA ALA A 17 12.04 -0.91 5.36
C ALA A 17 10.56 -1.21 5.61
N SER A 18 9.69 -0.86 4.68
CA SER A 18 8.25 -1.03 4.86
C SER A 18 7.80 -2.47 4.65
N SER A 19 6.64 -2.81 5.21
CA SER A 19 5.84 -3.93 4.74
C SER A 19 5.37 -3.68 3.30
N THR A 20 4.94 -4.74 2.61
CA THR A 20 4.27 -4.64 1.31
C THR A 20 3.11 -5.63 1.24
N ASP A 21 1.97 -5.14 0.78
CA ASP A 21 0.81 -5.94 0.43
C ASP A 21 0.35 -5.57 -0.97
N GLU A 22 -0.21 -6.53 -1.68
CA GLU A 22 -0.91 -6.30 -2.94
C GLU A 22 -2.41 -6.49 -2.71
N PHE A 23 -3.21 -5.63 -3.31
CA PHE A 23 -4.66 -5.78 -3.27
C PHE A 23 -5.24 -5.87 -4.68
N TYR A 24 -6.27 -6.69 -4.81
CA TYR A 24 -7.02 -6.91 -6.04
C TYR A 24 -8.50 -6.81 -5.71
N ILE A 25 -9.17 -5.78 -6.24
CA ILE A 25 -10.59 -5.52 -6.03
C ILE A 25 -11.29 -5.71 -7.37
N LYS A 26 -12.31 -6.55 -7.40
CA LYS A 26 -13.22 -6.68 -8.54
C LYS A 26 -14.61 -6.23 -8.11
N VAL A 27 -15.07 -5.11 -8.66
CA VAL A 27 -16.45 -4.65 -8.55
C VAL A 27 -17.28 -5.38 -9.62
N ILE A 28 -18.44 -5.88 -9.21
CA ILE A 28 -19.38 -6.61 -10.09
C ILE A 28 -20.72 -5.88 -10.03
N GLY A 29 -21.05 -5.23 -11.12
CA GLY A 29 -22.29 -4.49 -11.32
C GLY A 29 -23.19 -5.19 -12.34
N LYS A 30 -23.95 -4.37 -13.11
CA LYS A 30 -24.82 -4.81 -14.19
C LYS A 30 -24.69 -3.84 -15.36
N GLY A 31 -24.11 -4.32 -16.45
CA GLY A 31 -23.96 -3.57 -17.70
C GLY A 31 -25.28 -3.31 -18.42
N GLY A 32 -25.26 -2.42 -19.39
CA GLY A 32 -26.40 -2.12 -20.22
C GLY A 32 -26.20 -0.90 -21.11
N HIS A 33 -27.24 -0.50 -21.85
CA HIS A 33 -27.19 0.64 -22.76
C HIS A 33 -27.01 1.94 -21.96
N ALA A 34 -26.03 2.77 -22.33
CA ALA A 34 -25.71 4.02 -21.61
C ALA A 34 -26.85 5.04 -21.57
N GLY A 35 -27.79 5.00 -22.50
CA GLY A 35 -29.02 5.80 -22.50
C GLY A 35 -30.08 5.32 -21.49
N LEU A 36 -29.91 4.18 -20.86
CA LEU A 36 -30.84 3.59 -19.88
C LEU A 36 -30.13 3.27 -18.55
N PRO A 37 -29.43 4.25 -17.93
CA PRO A 37 -28.58 3.99 -16.76
C PRO A 37 -29.37 3.46 -15.55
N HIS A 38 -30.66 3.80 -15.43
CA HIS A 38 -31.54 3.34 -14.35
C HIS A 38 -31.81 1.84 -14.35
N GLN A 39 -31.45 1.12 -15.42
CA GLN A 39 -31.57 -0.32 -15.53
C GLN A 39 -30.24 -1.05 -15.27
N THR A 40 -29.20 -0.32 -14.94
CA THR A 40 -27.82 -0.79 -14.79
C THR A 40 -27.28 -0.57 -13.38
N ILE A 41 -26.15 -1.19 -13.08
CA ILE A 41 -25.33 -0.92 -11.89
C ILE A 41 -23.90 -0.67 -12.42
N ASP A 42 -23.51 0.59 -12.44
CA ASP A 42 -22.27 1.06 -13.09
C ASP A 42 -21.04 0.74 -12.25
N ALA A 43 -20.35 -0.34 -12.61
CA ALA A 43 -19.15 -0.78 -11.93
C ALA A 43 -17.97 0.22 -12.07
N LEU A 44 -17.86 0.92 -13.20
CA LEU A 44 -16.82 1.92 -13.41
C LEU A 44 -16.98 3.09 -12.43
N SER A 45 -18.20 3.63 -12.33
CA SER A 45 -18.52 4.72 -11.41
C SER A 45 -18.27 4.33 -9.95
N ILE A 46 -18.62 3.08 -9.55
CA ILE A 46 -18.39 2.57 -8.20
C ILE A 46 -16.89 2.41 -7.96
N GLY A 47 -16.16 1.86 -8.91
CA GLY A 47 -14.70 1.72 -8.81
C GLY A 47 -13.97 3.05 -8.63
N ALA A 48 -14.37 4.08 -9.36
CA ALA A 48 -13.82 5.42 -9.19
C ALA A 48 -14.09 5.99 -7.77
N LYS A 49 -15.29 5.75 -7.23
CA LYS A 49 -15.61 6.14 -5.84
C LYS A 49 -14.80 5.39 -4.80
N ILE A 50 -14.52 4.11 -5.03
CA ILE A 50 -13.65 3.31 -4.14
C ILE A 50 -12.26 3.93 -4.09
N VAL A 51 -11.66 4.25 -5.23
CA VAL A 51 -10.33 4.91 -5.28
C VAL A 51 -10.34 6.21 -4.48
N THR A 52 -11.28 7.11 -4.77
CA THR A 52 -11.37 8.41 -4.09
C THR A 52 -11.64 8.26 -2.58
N ALA A 53 -12.47 7.31 -2.18
CA ALA A 53 -12.76 7.06 -0.78
C ALA A 53 -11.52 6.53 -0.03
N MET A 54 -10.73 5.67 -0.66
CA MET A 54 -9.48 5.19 -0.08
C MET A 54 -8.43 6.30 0.05
N GLU A 55 -8.27 7.17 -0.94
CA GLU A 55 -7.40 8.36 -0.84
C GLU A 55 -7.84 9.28 0.31
N SER A 56 -9.15 9.51 0.42
CA SER A 56 -9.71 10.28 1.53
C SER A 56 -9.46 9.60 2.89
N PHE A 57 -9.65 8.28 2.97
CA PHE A 57 -9.36 7.51 4.17
C PHE A 57 -7.87 7.64 4.57
N MET A 58 -6.95 7.44 3.64
CA MET A 58 -5.51 7.58 3.90
C MET A 58 -5.16 8.96 4.45
N SER A 59 -5.72 10.03 3.88
CA SER A 59 -5.42 11.40 4.28
C SER A 59 -6.11 11.85 5.57
N ARG A 60 -7.21 11.21 5.99
CA ARG A 60 -8.05 11.68 7.12
C ARG A 60 -8.11 10.73 8.31
N ARG A 61 -7.67 9.49 8.14
CA ARG A 61 -7.80 8.46 9.17
C ARG A 61 -6.47 7.81 9.56
N ILE A 62 -5.41 8.04 8.80
CA ILE A 62 -4.06 7.62 9.16
C ILE A 62 -3.38 8.79 9.86
N ASP A 63 -2.64 8.48 10.95
CA ASP A 63 -1.85 9.48 11.66
C ASP A 63 -0.83 10.08 10.68
N PRO A 64 -0.75 11.43 10.55
CA PRO A 64 0.20 12.07 9.64
C PRO A 64 1.68 11.75 9.96
N PHE A 65 1.98 11.27 11.16
CA PHE A 65 3.32 10.80 11.54
C PHE A 65 3.57 9.32 11.24
N ASP A 66 2.54 8.57 10.83
CA ASP A 66 2.67 7.18 10.40
C ASP A 66 2.96 7.12 8.90
N SER A 67 4.14 6.60 8.55
CA SER A 67 4.49 6.41 7.14
C SER A 67 3.72 5.24 6.56
N ALA A 68 2.71 5.55 5.75
CA ALA A 68 1.91 4.57 5.02
C ALA A 68 1.61 5.07 3.60
N VAL A 69 1.61 4.15 2.64
CA VAL A 69 1.30 4.44 1.23
C VAL A 69 0.24 3.45 0.74
N PHE A 70 -0.79 3.99 0.10
CA PHE A 70 -1.76 3.25 -0.69
C PHE A 70 -1.66 3.75 -2.13
N SER A 71 -1.40 2.85 -3.07
CA SER A 71 -1.26 3.22 -4.49
C SER A 71 -2.07 2.28 -5.36
N VAL A 72 -2.94 2.85 -6.20
CA VAL A 72 -3.61 2.12 -7.28
C VAL A 72 -2.70 2.17 -8.50
N GLY A 73 -2.25 1.01 -8.95
CA GLY A 73 -1.41 0.87 -10.14
C GLY A 73 -2.19 0.52 -11.40
N ILE A 74 -3.34 -0.16 -11.24
CA ILE A 74 -4.17 -0.61 -12.35
C ILE A 74 -5.63 -0.31 -12.03
N PHE A 75 -6.33 0.29 -13.00
CA PHE A 75 -7.78 0.43 -13.00
C PHE A 75 -8.30 0.12 -14.40
N GLU A 76 -9.05 -0.98 -14.54
CA GLU A 76 -9.62 -1.46 -15.81
C GLU A 76 -11.14 -1.55 -15.70
N SER A 77 -11.87 -0.91 -16.63
CA SER A 77 -13.33 -1.00 -16.71
C SER A 77 -13.84 -0.53 -18.06
N GLY A 78 -14.98 -1.09 -18.46
CA GLY A 78 -15.65 -0.72 -19.70
C GLY A 78 -15.15 -1.44 -20.95
N SER A 79 -16.00 -1.49 -21.99
CA SER A 79 -15.71 -2.14 -23.27
C SER A 79 -16.08 -1.30 -24.48
N ALA A 80 -17.06 -0.39 -24.33
CA ALA A 80 -17.52 0.51 -25.39
C ALA A 80 -18.09 1.81 -24.82
N ILE A 81 -18.02 2.90 -25.58
CA ILE A 81 -18.41 4.25 -25.14
C ILE A 81 -19.91 4.40 -24.85
N ASN A 82 -20.74 3.54 -25.39
CA ASN A 82 -22.20 3.55 -25.26
C ASN A 82 -22.75 2.40 -24.39
N ILE A 83 -21.87 1.70 -23.66
CA ILE A 83 -22.23 0.60 -22.76
C ILE A 83 -21.75 0.93 -21.35
N VAL A 84 -22.67 0.86 -20.36
CA VAL A 84 -22.33 0.92 -18.94
C VAL A 84 -21.56 -0.35 -18.55
N ALA A 85 -20.44 -0.19 -17.85
CA ALA A 85 -19.58 -1.30 -17.48
C ALA A 85 -20.23 -2.21 -16.43
N ASP A 86 -20.18 -3.52 -16.67
CA ASP A 86 -20.64 -4.54 -15.72
C ASP A 86 -19.60 -4.90 -14.67
N SER A 87 -18.35 -4.56 -14.89
CA SER A 87 -17.28 -4.85 -13.96
C SER A 87 -16.18 -3.79 -13.97
N ALA A 88 -15.48 -3.65 -12.84
CA ALA A 88 -14.24 -2.89 -12.73
C ALA A 88 -13.21 -3.69 -11.93
N LYS A 89 -11.95 -3.61 -12.35
CA LYS A 89 -10.81 -4.20 -11.64
C LYS A 89 -9.89 -3.08 -11.19
N ILE A 90 -9.54 -3.10 -9.91
CA ILE A 90 -8.65 -2.14 -9.28
C ILE A 90 -7.58 -2.95 -8.55
N SER A 91 -6.32 -2.68 -8.81
CA SER A 91 -5.23 -3.32 -8.09
C SER A 91 -4.08 -2.37 -7.81
N GLY A 92 -3.35 -2.67 -6.76
CA GLY A 92 -2.27 -1.82 -6.30
C GLY A 92 -1.54 -2.38 -5.10
N THR A 93 -0.82 -1.51 -4.41
CA THR A 93 0.02 -1.88 -3.25
C THR A 93 -0.28 -1.03 -2.03
N ILE A 94 -0.07 -1.65 -0.85
CA ILE A 94 -0.09 -0.98 0.45
C ILE A 94 1.29 -1.17 1.08
N ARG A 95 1.85 -0.10 1.64
CA ARG A 95 3.14 -0.11 2.32
C ARG A 95 3.04 0.62 3.65
N CYS A 96 3.57 0.03 4.72
CA CYS A 96 3.50 0.59 6.06
C CYS A 96 4.82 0.40 6.79
N GLN A 97 5.10 1.30 7.75
CA GLN A 97 6.25 1.20 8.66
C GLN A 97 5.86 0.64 10.03
N LYS A 98 4.55 0.35 10.24
CA LYS A 98 4.01 -0.23 11.48
C LYS A 98 2.95 -1.27 11.14
N ASP A 99 2.97 -2.40 11.84
CA ASP A 99 2.01 -3.49 11.62
C ASP A 99 0.59 -3.11 12.07
N GLU A 100 0.45 -2.28 13.11
CA GLU A 100 -0.85 -1.79 13.56
C GLU A 100 -1.51 -0.92 12.47
N THR A 101 -0.74 -0.01 11.85
CA THR A 101 -1.23 0.84 10.75
C THR A 101 -1.58 0.00 9.52
N ARG A 102 -0.76 -1.03 9.20
CA ARG A 102 -1.03 -2.00 8.15
C ARG A 102 -2.37 -2.70 8.36
N ALA A 103 -2.56 -3.29 9.54
CA ALA A 103 -3.80 -4.01 9.88
C ALA A 103 -5.02 -3.07 9.85
N TYR A 104 -4.88 -1.83 10.33
CA TYR A 104 -5.93 -0.83 10.30
C TYR A 104 -6.34 -0.45 8.87
N ILE A 105 -5.38 -0.25 7.96
CA ILE A 105 -5.65 0.07 6.55
C ILE A 105 -6.36 -1.10 5.87
N LEU A 106 -5.86 -2.32 5.98
CA LEU A 106 -6.45 -3.50 5.36
C LEU A 106 -7.89 -3.71 5.78
N LYS A 107 -8.17 -3.65 7.08
CA LYS A 107 -9.52 -3.79 7.64
C LYS A 107 -10.47 -2.72 7.13
N ASN A 108 -10.04 -1.45 7.10
CA ASN A 108 -10.91 -0.36 6.66
C ASN A 108 -11.12 -0.36 5.14
N MET A 109 -10.12 -0.78 4.37
CA MET A 109 -10.27 -0.98 2.92
C MET A 109 -11.40 -1.94 2.61
N GLU A 110 -11.44 -3.11 3.27
CA GLU A 110 -12.53 -4.08 3.10
C GLU A 110 -13.89 -3.47 3.44
N GLN A 111 -13.98 -2.72 4.54
CA GLN A 111 -15.23 -2.07 4.96
C GLN A 111 -15.69 -1.01 3.96
N ILE A 112 -14.78 -0.16 3.46
CA ILE A 112 -15.09 0.89 2.50
C ILE A 112 -15.56 0.29 1.18
N VAL A 113 -14.83 -0.70 0.66
CA VAL A 113 -15.15 -1.35 -0.61
C VAL A 113 -16.51 -2.04 -0.54
N ASN A 114 -16.74 -2.86 0.49
CA ASN A 114 -18.01 -3.56 0.69
C ASN A 114 -19.16 -2.56 0.89
N GLY A 115 -18.95 -1.53 1.71
CA GLY A 115 -19.96 -0.51 1.98
C GLY A 115 -20.37 0.28 0.73
N LEU A 116 -19.40 0.68 -0.10
CA LEU A 116 -19.70 1.37 -1.36
C LEU A 116 -20.41 0.44 -2.36
N CYS A 117 -19.94 -0.79 -2.53
CA CYS A 117 -20.61 -1.74 -3.41
C CYS A 117 -22.06 -1.97 -2.97
N GLN A 118 -22.30 -2.21 -1.69
CA GLN A 118 -23.64 -2.39 -1.15
C GLN A 118 -24.53 -1.17 -1.34
N ALA A 119 -24.02 0.04 -1.09
CA ALA A 119 -24.77 1.30 -1.24
C ALA A 119 -25.27 1.53 -2.67
N TYR A 120 -24.55 1.02 -3.67
CA TYR A 120 -24.92 1.14 -5.09
C TYR A 120 -25.51 -0.13 -5.70
N GLY A 121 -25.79 -1.15 -4.89
CA GLY A 121 -26.39 -2.42 -5.35
C GLY A 121 -25.45 -3.34 -6.10
N ALA A 122 -24.14 -3.09 -6.05
CA ALA A 122 -23.10 -3.96 -6.61
C ALA A 122 -22.63 -5.01 -5.60
N THR A 123 -21.87 -5.98 -6.09
CA THR A 123 -21.07 -6.88 -5.26
C THR A 123 -19.58 -6.70 -5.55
N CYS A 124 -18.72 -7.17 -4.66
CA CYS A 124 -17.28 -7.14 -4.90
C CYS A 124 -16.58 -8.43 -4.45
N LYS A 125 -15.38 -8.62 -5.00
CA LYS A 125 -14.38 -9.57 -4.48
C LYS A 125 -13.14 -8.77 -4.15
N ILE A 126 -12.51 -9.12 -3.02
CA ILE A 126 -11.30 -8.48 -2.53
C ILE A 126 -10.31 -9.61 -2.23
N ASP A 127 -9.18 -9.61 -2.91
CA ASP A 127 -8.08 -10.52 -2.67
C ASP A 127 -6.88 -9.69 -2.21
N ILE A 128 -6.23 -10.11 -1.13
CA ILE A 128 -5.04 -9.48 -0.57
C ILE A 128 -3.92 -10.51 -0.55
N ILE A 129 -2.81 -10.18 -1.18
CA ILE A 129 -1.58 -10.96 -1.11
C ILE A 129 -0.66 -10.27 -0.11
N HIS A 130 -0.50 -10.88 1.06
CA HIS A 130 0.44 -10.41 2.06
C HIS A 130 1.87 -10.68 1.59
N GLY A 131 2.64 -9.62 1.45
CA GLY A 131 4.05 -9.69 1.10
C GLY A 131 4.95 -9.58 2.34
N LEU A 132 6.06 -8.86 2.20
CA LEU A 132 7.08 -8.77 3.24
C LEU A 132 6.59 -8.00 4.48
N PRO A 133 6.99 -8.41 5.70
CA PRO A 133 6.72 -7.66 6.92
C PRO A 133 7.57 -6.38 6.99
N VAL A 134 7.29 -5.53 7.97
CA VAL A 134 8.16 -4.39 8.29
C VAL A 134 9.51 -4.92 8.74
N GLN A 135 10.60 -4.41 8.16
CA GLN A 135 11.95 -4.70 8.66
C GLN A 135 12.25 -3.81 9.86
N VAL A 136 12.37 -4.42 11.04
CA VAL A 136 12.68 -3.72 12.28
C VAL A 136 14.02 -4.21 12.80
N ASN A 137 15.03 -3.36 12.73
CA ASN A 137 16.37 -3.69 13.22
C ASN A 137 16.41 -3.59 14.74
N ASP A 138 16.90 -4.64 15.40
CA ASP A 138 17.16 -4.64 16.83
C ASP A 138 18.21 -3.59 17.23
N ALA A 139 17.97 -2.89 18.34
CA ALA A 139 18.81 -1.76 18.74
C ALA A 139 20.22 -2.19 19.17
N GLU A 140 20.35 -3.29 19.90
CA GLU A 140 21.64 -3.77 20.40
C GLU A 140 22.50 -4.32 19.27
N THR A 141 21.89 -5.13 18.41
CA THR A 141 22.54 -5.68 17.20
C THR A 141 22.96 -4.57 16.23
N THR A 142 22.12 -3.54 16.05
CA THR A 142 22.45 -2.40 15.20
C THR A 142 23.62 -1.59 15.75
N GLU A 143 23.66 -1.35 17.08
CA GLU A 143 24.77 -0.64 17.72
C GLU A 143 26.09 -1.45 17.63
N TYR A 144 26.00 -2.78 17.77
CA TYR A 144 27.16 -3.65 17.57
C TYR A 144 27.66 -3.59 16.12
N ALA A 145 26.77 -3.75 15.14
CA ALA A 145 27.13 -3.68 13.73
C ALA A 145 27.74 -2.32 13.35
N LYS A 146 27.16 -1.21 13.86
CA LYS A 146 27.72 0.13 13.69
C LYS A 146 29.16 0.23 14.17
N LYS A 147 29.47 -0.25 15.38
CA LYS A 147 30.84 -0.23 15.94
C LYS A 147 31.82 -1.02 15.08
N VAL A 148 31.42 -2.20 14.60
CA VAL A 148 32.26 -3.02 13.73
C VAL A 148 32.54 -2.31 12.40
N VAL A 149 31.51 -1.70 11.80
CA VAL A 149 31.67 -0.92 10.55
C VAL A 149 32.55 0.30 10.75
N GLU A 150 32.36 1.06 11.84
CA GLU A 150 33.20 2.22 12.18
C GLU A 150 34.68 1.84 12.35
N GLN A 151 34.95 0.67 12.93
CA GLN A 151 36.32 0.16 13.05
C GLN A 151 36.93 -0.25 11.70
N ALA A 152 36.11 -0.79 10.79
CA ALA A 152 36.55 -1.30 9.51
C ALA A 152 36.82 -0.21 8.46
N ILE A 153 35.95 0.79 8.37
CA ILE A 153 35.98 1.82 7.30
C ILE A 153 36.06 3.27 7.78
N GLY A 154 36.00 3.50 9.10
CA GLY A 154 36.03 4.82 9.72
C GLY A 154 34.66 5.40 10.00
N LYS A 155 34.58 6.24 11.06
CA LYS A 155 33.32 6.90 11.47
C LYS A 155 32.80 7.87 10.42
N GLU A 156 33.68 8.51 9.68
CA GLU A 156 33.33 9.45 8.64
C GLU A 156 32.62 8.83 7.42
N LYS A 157 32.70 7.51 7.28
CA LYS A 157 32.04 6.73 6.24
C LYS A 157 30.80 5.97 6.74
N THR A 158 30.49 6.14 8.05
CA THR A 158 29.36 5.46 8.68
C THR A 158 28.36 6.52 9.13
N PHE A 159 27.08 6.36 8.81
CA PHE A 159 26.05 7.35 9.14
C PHE A 159 24.71 6.69 9.46
N GLU A 160 23.89 7.36 10.26
CA GLU A 160 22.51 6.94 10.47
C GLU A 160 21.63 7.40 9.31
N ILE A 161 20.86 6.47 8.74
CA ILE A 161 19.86 6.76 7.72
C ILE A 161 18.74 7.58 8.39
N PRO A 162 18.47 8.82 7.95
CA PRO A 162 17.58 9.73 8.67
C PRO A 162 16.12 9.26 8.70
N GLN A 163 15.66 8.65 7.61
CA GLN A 163 14.27 8.16 7.49
C GLN A 163 14.24 6.74 6.96
N PRO A 164 13.29 5.90 7.44
CA PRO A 164 13.10 4.57 6.89
C PRO A 164 12.68 4.63 5.41
N MET A 165 12.93 3.57 4.68
CA MET A 165 12.58 3.46 3.27
C MET A 165 11.17 2.88 3.12
N MET A 166 10.43 3.36 2.10
CA MET A 166 9.14 2.77 1.70
C MET A 166 9.32 1.60 0.71
N GLY A 167 10.56 1.18 0.44
CA GLY A 167 10.87 -0.08 -0.21
C GLY A 167 10.79 -1.23 0.80
N ALA A 168 10.43 -2.42 0.33
CA ALA A 168 10.43 -3.64 1.13
C ALA A 168 11.75 -4.40 0.95
N GLU A 169 12.12 -5.21 1.93
CA GLU A 169 13.37 -5.96 1.98
C GLU A 169 13.10 -7.35 2.58
N ASP A 170 13.53 -8.42 1.89
CA ASP A 170 13.28 -9.79 2.31
C ASP A 170 14.06 -10.19 3.57
N PHE A 171 15.13 -9.46 3.91
CA PHE A 171 15.81 -9.61 5.19
C PHE A 171 14.88 -9.36 6.40
N SER A 172 13.73 -8.73 6.18
CA SER A 172 12.68 -8.54 7.20
C SER A 172 12.18 -9.84 7.84
N TYR A 173 12.41 -11.00 7.22
CA TYR A 173 12.10 -12.32 7.82
C TYR A 173 13.15 -12.80 8.83
N TYR A 174 14.31 -12.17 8.90
CA TYR A 174 15.42 -12.54 9.78
C TYR A 174 15.70 -11.48 10.87
N ALA A 175 15.09 -10.30 10.75
CA ALA A 175 15.28 -9.17 11.66
C ALA A 175 14.34 -9.22 12.86
#